data_fc92b900c0ef0cc9eb8f020f7c9e66ff
#
_entry.id   fc92b900c0ef0cc9eb8f020f7c9e66ff
#
_cell.length_a   1.000
_cell.length_b   1.000
_cell.length_c   1.000
_cell.angle_alpha   90.00
_cell.angle_beta   90.00
_cell.angle_gamma   90.00
#
_symmetry.space_group_name_H-M   'P 1'
#
loop_
_entity.id
_entity.type
_entity.pdbx_description
1 polymer ?
#
loop_
_entity_poly.entity_id
_entity_poly.type
_entity_poly.pdbx_seq_one_letter_code
_entity_poly.pdbx_strand_id
1 'polypeptide(L)'
;MSKEANIKAQERFGEAVNTGNFDIFDEVVAPNAVDNDPAPGQGRGPEGFKSFFGEMRSAFPDFTVEVDHMTATDDDVAFAYRISGTHNGEFQGIAPTGNRVEVRGCQISRFENGRLVERWGSSDELGLMAQLGVEPQQDKGFMDKLKDGLSGSGQ
;
A
#
# COMPACT_ATOMS: atom_id res chain seq x y z
N MET A 1 -2.24 -22.73 -11.98
CA MET A 1 -0.96 -21.97 -11.92
C MET A 1 -0.20 -22.37 -10.69
N SER A 2 1.10 -22.37 -10.78
CA SER A 2 1.93 -22.83 -9.68
C SER A 2 2.25 -21.69 -8.71
N LYS A 3 2.50 -22.08 -7.46
CA LYS A 3 3.02 -21.21 -6.41
C LYS A 3 4.25 -20.42 -6.88
N GLU A 4 5.18 -21.07 -7.56
CA GLU A 4 6.41 -20.47 -8.06
C GLU A 4 6.15 -19.40 -9.13
N ALA A 5 5.19 -19.63 -10.01
CA ALA A 5 4.78 -18.65 -11.02
C ALA A 5 4.13 -17.41 -10.37
N ASN A 6 3.36 -17.62 -9.31
CA ASN A 6 2.73 -16.52 -8.57
C ASN A 6 3.78 -15.68 -7.84
N ILE A 7 4.79 -16.32 -7.23
CA ILE A 7 5.90 -15.62 -6.58
C ILE A 7 6.65 -14.76 -7.61
N LYS A 8 6.95 -15.30 -8.78
CA LYS A 8 7.63 -14.55 -9.85
C LYS A 8 6.81 -13.35 -10.32
N ALA A 9 5.49 -13.52 -10.47
CA ALA A 9 4.62 -12.40 -10.85
C ALA A 9 4.61 -11.32 -9.77
N GLN A 10 4.59 -11.70 -8.49
CA GLN A 10 4.67 -10.75 -7.37
C GLN A 10 6.01 -10.04 -7.34
N GLU A 11 7.12 -10.74 -7.57
CA GLU A 11 8.45 -10.14 -7.66
C GLU A 11 8.54 -9.14 -8.82
N ARG A 12 7.94 -9.48 -9.95
CA ARG A 12 7.87 -8.59 -11.12
C ARG A 12 7.06 -7.33 -10.83
N PHE A 13 5.96 -7.47 -10.08
CA PHE A 13 5.19 -6.34 -9.58
C PHE A 13 6.08 -5.42 -8.70
N GLY A 14 6.84 -6.01 -7.78
CA GLY A 14 7.78 -5.28 -6.93
C GLY A 14 8.87 -4.56 -7.72
N GLU A 15 9.33 -5.13 -8.81
CA GLU A 15 10.27 -4.49 -9.73
C GLU A 15 9.68 -3.22 -10.34
N ALA A 16 8.42 -3.27 -10.77
CA ALA A 16 7.72 -2.08 -11.27
C ALA A 16 7.70 -0.96 -10.22
N VAL A 17 7.38 -1.32 -8.98
CA VAL A 17 7.33 -0.37 -7.86
C VAL A 17 8.69 0.26 -7.59
N ASN A 18 9.74 -0.55 -7.52
CA ASN A 18 11.08 -0.09 -7.12
C ASN A 18 11.86 0.62 -8.25
N THR A 19 11.58 0.30 -9.50
CA THR A 19 12.28 0.91 -10.64
C THR A 19 11.53 2.10 -11.24
N GLY A 20 10.22 2.19 -11.00
CA GLY A 20 9.37 3.16 -11.68
C GLY A 20 8.98 2.75 -13.10
N ASN A 21 9.37 1.55 -13.55
CA ASN A 21 8.95 1.03 -14.84
C ASN A 21 7.53 0.45 -14.73
N PHE A 22 6.55 1.34 -14.78
CA PHE A 22 5.15 0.98 -14.55
C PHE A 22 4.50 0.23 -15.70
N ASP A 23 5.12 0.16 -16.87
CA ASP A 23 4.63 -0.68 -17.96
C ASP A 23 4.61 -2.16 -17.57
N ILE A 24 5.45 -2.56 -16.60
CA ILE A 24 5.45 -3.91 -16.05
C ILE A 24 4.09 -4.28 -15.46
N PHE A 25 3.33 -3.32 -14.92
CA PHE A 25 2.00 -3.60 -14.39
C PHE A 25 1.05 -4.17 -15.45
N ASP A 26 1.21 -3.78 -16.71
CA ASP A 26 0.41 -4.34 -17.82
C ASP A 26 0.66 -5.83 -18.02
N GLU A 27 1.85 -6.32 -17.65
CA GLU A 27 2.21 -7.74 -17.75
C GLU A 27 1.62 -8.57 -16.62
N VAL A 28 1.62 -8.04 -15.39
CA VAL A 28 1.39 -8.81 -14.16
C VAL A 28 0.07 -8.48 -13.45
N VAL A 29 -0.68 -7.51 -13.94
CA VAL A 29 -1.99 -7.11 -13.38
C VAL A 29 -3.06 -7.31 -14.44
N ALA A 30 -4.12 -8.03 -14.09
CA ALA A 30 -5.25 -8.22 -14.99
C ALA A 30 -5.99 -6.91 -15.26
N PRO A 31 -6.53 -6.71 -16.48
CA PRO A 31 -7.23 -5.46 -16.83
C PRO A 31 -8.36 -5.07 -15.87
N ASN A 32 -9.03 -6.06 -15.29
CA ASN A 32 -10.16 -5.86 -14.38
C ASN A 32 -9.79 -6.12 -12.91
N ALA A 33 -8.51 -6.15 -12.57
CA ALA A 33 -8.06 -6.43 -11.21
C ALA A 33 -8.70 -5.46 -10.22
N VAL A 34 -9.13 -6.01 -9.08
CA VAL A 34 -9.80 -5.26 -8.01
C VAL A 34 -8.84 -5.08 -6.85
N ASP A 35 -8.66 -3.84 -6.42
CA ASP A 35 -8.02 -3.54 -5.14
C ASP A 35 -9.13 -3.32 -4.11
N ASN A 36 -9.16 -4.15 -3.07
CA ASN A 36 -10.16 -4.04 -2.00
C ASN A 36 -9.85 -2.91 -1.02
N ASP A 37 -8.62 -2.40 -1.05
CA ASP A 37 -8.14 -1.32 -0.18
C ASP A 37 -7.52 -0.20 -1.03
N PRO A 38 -8.29 0.38 -1.97
CA PRO A 38 -7.74 1.35 -2.91
C PRO A 38 -7.43 2.68 -2.23
N ALA A 39 -6.42 3.36 -2.76
CA ALA A 39 -6.20 4.77 -2.43
C ALA A 39 -7.35 5.63 -2.98
N PRO A 40 -7.58 6.82 -2.41
CA PRO A 40 -8.59 7.73 -2.94
C PRO A 40 -8.38 7.99 -4.44
N GLY A 41 -9.43 7.75 -5.23
CA GLY A 41 -9.40 7.96 -6.68
C GLY A 41 -8.72 6.86 -7.49
N GLN A 42 -8.22 5.82 -6.87
CA GLN A 42 -7.58 4.70 -7.58
C GLN A 42 -8.60 3.91 -8.40
N GLY A 43 -8.36 3.78 -9.70
CA GLY A 43 -9.15 2.95 -10.60
C GLY A 43 -8.79 1.47 -10.55
N ARG A 44 -9.47 0.68 -11.36
CA ARG A 44 -9.22 -0.77 -11.50
C ARG A 44 -8.04 -1.05 -12.42
N GLY A 45 -7.49 -2.25 -12.27
CA GLY A 45 -6.47 -2.79 -13.15
C GLY A 45 -5.12 -2.09 -13.06
N PRO A 46 -4.27 -2.26 -14.08
CA PRO A 46 -2.92 -1.70 -14.09
C PRO A 46 -2.88 -0.18 -13.90
N GLU A 47 -3.82 0.53 -14.47
CA GLU A 47 -3.87 2.00 -14.42
C GLU A 47 -4.02 2.53 -12.99
N GLY A 48 -4.76 1.81 -12.14
CA GLY A 48 -4.89 2.15 -10.72
C GLY A 48 -3.55 2.11 -10.00
N PHE A 49 -2.74 1.09 -10.24
CA PHE A 49 -1.41 0.96 -9.64
C PHE A 49 -0.41 1.95 -10.22
N LYS A 50 -0.46 2.21 -11.53
CA LYS A 50 0.38 3.23 -12.18
C LYS A 50 0.14 4.62 -11.57
N SER A 51 -1.12 4.97 -11.38
CA SER A 51 -1.51 6.24 -10.75
C SER A 51 -1.03 6.32 -9.30
N PHE A 52 -1.31 5.30 -8.51
CA PHE A 52 -0.94 5.26 -7.09
C PHE A 52 0.58 5.36 -6.89
N PHE A 53 1.35 4.49 -7.55
CA PHE A 53 2.80 4.50 -7.40
C PHE A 53 3.47 5.69 -8.07
N GLY A 54 2.85 6.27 -9.10
CA GLY A 54 3.27 7.53 -9.69
C GLY A 54 3.18 8.68 -8.67
N GLU A 55 2.09 8.77 -7.95
CA GLU A 55 1.92 9.75 -6.87
C GLU A 55 2.92 9.52 -5.72
N MET A 56 3.11 8.26 -5.33
CA MET A 56 4.07 7.91 -4.29
C MET A 56 5.50 8.28 -4.66
N ARG A 57 5.92 8.04 -5.89
CA ARG A 57 7.27 8.39 -6.36
C ARG A 57 7.45 9.90 -6.54
N SER A 58 6.39 10.63 -6.83
CA SER A 58 6.43 12.10 -6.86
C SER A 58 6.63 12.69 -5.46
N ALA A 59 5.95 12.11 -4.48
CA ALA A 59 6.08 12.54 -3.07
C ALA A 59 7.38 12.04 -2.44
N PHE A 60 7.81 10.83 -2.78
CA PHE A 60 9.00 10.15 -2.25
C PHE A 60 9.85 9.65 -3.43
N PRO A 61 10.72 10.51 -4.02
CA PRO A 61 11.49 10.13 -5.22
C PRO A 61 12.39 8.90 -5.04
N ASP A 62 12.84 8.63 -3.81
CA ASP A 62 13.62 7.48 -3.41
C ASP A 62 12.79 6.32 -2.87
N PHE A 63 11.50 6.27 -3.21
CA PHE A 63 10.56 5.25 -2.75
C PHE A 63 11.09 3.85 -3.01
N THR A 64 11.13 3.02 -1.96
CA THR A 64 11.63 1.66 -2.01
C THR A 64 10.74 0.75 -1.17
N VAL A 65 10.42 -0.42 -1.70
CA VAL A 65 9.71 -1.48 -0.99
C VAL A 65 10.64 -2.67 -0.81
N GLU A 66 10.79 -3.12 0.43
CA GLU A 66 11.51 -4.35 0.78
C GLU A 66 10.54 -5.37 1.37
N VAL A 67 10.62 -6.60 0.88
CA VAL A 67 9.81 -7.70 1.41
C VAL A 67 10.56 -8.36 2.55
N ASP A 68 9.95 -8.39 3.73
CA ASP A 68 10.53 -9.01 4.92
C ASP A 68 10.19 -10.49 5.01
N HIS A 69 9.00 -10.88 4.58
CA HIS A 69 8.54 -12.27 4.62
C HIS A 69 7.46 -12.48 3.57
N MET A 70 7.53 -13.60 2.87
CA MET A 70 6.56 -13.97 1.85
C MET A 70 6.15 -15.43 1.99
N THR A 71 4.87 -15.68 1.83
CA THR A 71 4.31 -17.04 1.74
C THR A 71 3.35 -17.08 0.56
N ALA A 72 3.19 -18.25 -0.03
CA ALA A 72 2.36 -18.39 -1.22
C ALA A 72 1.66 -19.75 -1.27
N THR A 73 0.54 -19.76 -1.97
CA THR A 73 -0.19 -20.96 -2.39
C THR A 73 -0.24 -20.99 -3.92
N ASP A 74 -0.96 -21.95 -4.47
CA ASP A 74 -1.17 -21.99 -5.93
C ASP A 74 -2.06 -20.84 -6.45
N ASP A 75 -2.75 -20.14 -5.58
CA ASP A 75 -3.65 -19.04 -5.93
C ASP A 75 -3.21 -17.68 -5.39
N ASP A 76 -2.58 -17.65 -4.22
CA ASP A 76 -2.33 -16.40 -3.49
C ASP A 76 -0.86 -16.23 -3.13
N VAL A 77 -0.43 -14.97 -3.04
CA VAL A 77 0.85 -14.57 -2.44
C VAL A 77 0.56 -13.58 -1.33
N ALA A 78 1.05 -13.86 -0.12
CA ALA A 78 0.95 -12.96 1.02
C ALA A 78 2.35 -12.56 1.47
N PHE A 79 2.54 -11.27 1.76
CA PHE A 79 3.85 -10.80 2.19
C PHE A 79 3.76 -9.60 3.14
N ALA A 80 4.74 -9.56 4.03
CA ALA A 80 5.01 -8.42 4.89
C ALA A 80 6.12 -7.57 4.25
N TYR A 81 5.97 -6.25 4.27
CA TYR A 81 6.92 -5.36 3.62
C TYR A 81 7.20 -4.11 4.44
N ARG A 82 8.30 -3.45 4.10
CA ARG A 82 8.65 -2.11 4.57
C ARG A 82 8.77 -1.18 3.38
N ILE A 83 8.16 -0.01 3.51
CA ILE A 83 8.30 1.09 2.56
C ILE A 83 9.22 2.11 3.21
N SER A 84 10.16 2.64 2.44
CA SER A 84 11.01 3.76 2.88
C SER A 84 11.11 4.81 1.79
N GLY A 85 11.36 6.03 2.21
CA GLY A 85 11.55 7.15 1.31
C GLY A 85 11.74 8.46 2.05
N THR A 86 12.07 9.51 1.30
CA THR A 86 12.24 10.86 1.81
C THR A 86 11.15 11.75 1.22
N HIS A 87 10.44 12.47 2.08
CA HIS A 87 9.31 13.33 1.71
C HIS A 87 9.81 14.62 1.05
N ASN A 88 10.05 14.58 -0.25
CA ASN A 88 10.57 15.69 -1.06
C ASN A 88 9.55 16.28 -2.04
N GLY A 89 8.36 15.70 -2.13
CA GLY A 89 7.25 16.19 -2.94
C GLY A 89 5.96 16.26 -2.13
N GLU A 90 4.97 16.96 -2.63
CA GLU A 90 3.65 17.03 -1.97
C GLU A 90 3.03 15.64 -1.84
N PHE A 91 2.50 15.34 -0.66
CA PHE A 91 1.79 14.11 -0.36
C PHE A 91 0.45 14.41 0.31
N GLN A 92 -0.65 14.11 -0.36
CA GLN A 92 -2.02 14.32 0.14
C GLN A 92 -2.24 15.72 0.74
N GLY A 93 -1.78 16.75 0.04
CA GLY A 93 -1.89 18.14 0.49
C GLY A 93 -0.82 18.57 1.51
N ILE A 94 0.06 17.66 1.92
CA ILE A 94 1.16 17.97 2.85
C ILE A 94 2.37 18.43 2.05
N ALA A 95 2.83 19.66 2.32
CA ALA A 95 4.03 20.19 1.68
C ALA A 95 5.28 19.37 2.06
N PRO A 96 6.30 19.31 1.19
CA PRO A 96 7.52 18.54 1.47
C PRO A 96 8.14 18.88 2.82
N THR A 97 8.34 17.87 3.66
CA THR A 97 8.96 18.04 4.99
C THR A 97 10.45 17.74 4.99
N GLY A 98 10.95 17.02 3.98
CA GLY A 98 12.30 16.50 3.96
C GLY A 98 12.54 15.33 4.91
N ASN A 99 11.50 14.86 5.61
CA ASN A 99 11.63 13.78 6.58
C ASN A 99 11.78 12.43 5.88
N ARG A 100 12.67 11.59 6.40
CA ARG A 100 12.73 10.19 6.00
C ARG A 100 11.66 9.40 6.75
N VAL A 101 10.95 8.57 6.01
CA VAL A 101 9.89 7.72 6.56
C VAL A 101 10.19 6.25 6.33
N GLU A 102 9.71 5.42 7.24
CA GLU A 102 9.68 3.97 7.10
C GLU A 102 8.35 3.44 7.60
N VAL A 103 7.63 2.71 6.74
CA VAL A 103 6.27 2.25 7.01
C VAL A 103 6.19 0.75 6.74
N ARG A 104 5.56 0.03 7.64
CA ARG A 104 5.32 -1.42 7.50
C ARG A 104 3.92 -1.68 6.97
N GLY A 105 3.79 -2.77 6.22
CA GLY A 105 2.50 -3.19 5.71
C GLY A 105 2.47 -4.67 5.38
N CYS A 106 1.27 -5.15 5.08
CA CYS A 106 1.02 -6.50 4.60
C CYS A 106 0.11 -6.44 3.39
N GLN A 107 0.31 -7.37 2.46
CA GLN A 107 -0.50 -7.48 1.27
C GLN A 107 -0.79 -8.95 0.95
N ILE A 108 -1.98 -9.21 0.45
CA ILE A 108 -2.36 -10.48 -0.15
C ILE A 108 -2.77 -10.20 -1.58
N SER A 109 -2.21 -10.98 -2.51
CA SER A 109 -2.53 -10.89 -3.93
C SER A 109 -3.03 -12.24 -4.41
N ARG A 110 -4.18 -12.25 -5.09
CA ARG A 110 -4.68 -13.43 -5.80
C ARG A 110 -4.28 -13.35 -7.26
N PHE A 111 -3.80 -14.46 -7.79
CA PHE A 111 -3.32 -14.57 -9.16
C PHE A 111 -4.14 -15.57 -9.96
N GLU A 112 -4.41 -15.23 -11.21
CA GLU A 112 -4.95 -16.12 -12.24
C GLU A 112 -4.15 -15.93 -13.53
N ASN A 113 -3.70 -17.03 -14.12
CA ASN A 113 -2.94 -17.00 -15.39
C ASN A 113 -1.73 -16.05 -15.37
N GLY A 114 -1.01 -15.98 -14.23
CA GLY A 114 0.18 -15.15 -14.08
C GLY A 114 -0.08 -13.67 -13.85
N ARG A 115 -1.34 -13.30 -13.60
CA ARG A 115 -1.73 -11.91 -13.37
C ARG A 115 -2.48 -11.76 -12.06
N LEU A 116 -2.19 -10.68 -11.36
CA LEU A 116 -2.92 -10.27 -10.17
C LEU A 116 -4.36 -9.92 -10.57
N VAL A 117 -5.34 -10.56 -9.94
CA VAL A 117 -6.76 -10.30 -10.18
C VAL A 117 -7.46 -9.63 -9.01
N GLU A 118 -6.92 -9.78 -7.80
CA GLU A 118 -7.51 -9.19 -6.59
C GLU A 118 -6.42 -8.93 -5.54
N ARG A 119 -6.56 -7.84 -4.83
CA ARG A 119 -5.59 -7.41 -3.81
C ARG A 119 -6.31 -7.00 -2.53
N TRP A 120 -5.71 -7.37 -1.41
CA TRP A 120 -6.02 -6.85 -0.07
C TRP A 120 -4.73 -6.32 0.53
N GLY A 121 -4.76 -5.18 1.17
CA GLY A 121 -3.56 -4.63 1.77
C GLY A 121 -3.85 -3.65 2.89
N SER A 122 -2.91 -3.55 3.81
CA SER A 122 -2.95 -2.59 4.89
C SER A 122 -1.54 -2.16 5.24
N SER A 123 -1.36 -0.87 5.46
CA SER A 123 -0.09 -0.30 5.91
C SER A 123 -0.33 0.63 7.09
N ASP A 124 0.74 0.94 7.81
CA ASP A 124 0.70 1.83 8.97
C ASP A 124 0.60 3.30 8.53
N GLU A 125 -0.57 3.72 8.09
CA GLU A 125 -0.83 5.08 7.65
C GLU A 125 -0.71 6.09 8.81
N LEU A 126 -1.12 5.72 10.02
CA LEU A 126 -0.96 6.56 11.21
C LEU A 126 0.52 6.82 11.49
N GLY A 127 1.35 5.77 11.41
CA GLY A 127 2.79 5.90 11.58
C GLY A 127 3.42 6.80 10.53
N LEU A 128 2.98 6.70 9.29
CA LEU A 128 3.42 7.58 8.20
C LEU A 128 3.11 9.04 8.52
N MET A 129 1.87 9.34 8.89
CA MET A 129 1.46 10.71 9.22
C MET A 129 2.23 11.27 10.41
N ALA A 130 2.46 10.45 11.45
CA ALA A 130 3.27 10.86 12.59
C ALA A 130 4.70 11.21 12.19
N GLN A 131 5.32 10.42 11.31
CA GLN A 131 6.68 10.66 10.81
C GLN A 131 6.76 11.92 9.95
N LEU A 132 5.68 12.30 9.28
CA LEU A 132 5.57 13.55 8.53
C LEU A 132 5.25 14.76 9.42
N GLY A 133 5.07 14.54 10.73
CA GLY A 133 4.75 15.62 11.67
C GLY A 133 3.30 16.08 11.59
N VAL A 134 2.44 15.30 10.96
CA VAL A 134 0.99 15.59 10.91
C VAL A 134 0.35 14.86 12.08
N GLU A 135 -0.24 15.62 13.00
CA GLU A 135 -1.08 14.99 14.01
C GLU A 135 -2.30 14.39 13.32
N PRO A 136 -2.61 13.10 13.58
CA PRO A 136 -3.86 12.56 13.07
C PRO A 136 -4.96 13.48 13.58
N GLN A 137 -5.80 13.98 12.68
CA GLN A 137 -7.06 14.57 13.08
C GLN A 137 -7.75 13.47 13.89
N GLN A 138 -7.65 13.60 15.21
CA GLN A 138 -8.44 12.75 16.07
C GLN A 138 -9.87 12.92 15.59
N ASP A 139 -10.41 11.83 15.04
CA ASP A 139 -11.84 11.72 14.98
C ASP A 139 -12.30 11.70 16.45
N LYS A 140 -12.51 12.89 16.97
CA LYS A 140 -13.02 13.08 18.33
C LYS A 140 -14.24 12.19 18.58
N GLY A 141 -14.98 11.85 17.49
CA GLY A 141 -16.13 10.97 17.55
C GLY A 141 -15.85 9.57 18.07
N PHE A 142 -14.78 8.91 17.64
CA PHE A 142 -14.51 7.53 18.07
C PHE A 142 -13.97 7.47 19.51
N MET A 143 -13.02 8.32 19.85
CA MET A 143 -12.45 8.35 21.21
C MET A 143 -13.44 8.88 22.23
N ASP A 144 -14.27 9.85 21.86
CA ASP A 144 -15.31 10.37 22.72
C ASP A 144 -16.42 9.33 22.94
N LYS A 145 -16.79 8.58 21.91
CA LYS A 145 -17.72 7.44 22.03
C LYS A 145 -17.19 6.34 22.93
N LEU A 146 -15.89 6.06 22.88
CA LEU A 146 -15.25 5.11 23.81
C LEU A 146 -15.28 5.63 25.24
N LYS A 147 -15.00 6.90 25.47
CA LYS A 147 -15.05 7.52 26.81
C LYS A 147 -16.47 7.52 27.36
N ASP A 148 -17.46 7.88 26.55
CA ASP A 148 -18.86 7.89 26.93
C ASP A 148 -19.41 6.49 27.21
N GLY A 149 -18.96 5.49 26.42
CA GLY A 149 -19.29 4.08 26.65
C GLY A 149 -18.71 3.54 27.95
N LEU A 150 -17.54 4.02 28.39
CA LEU A 150 -16.90 3.62 29.63
C LEU A 150 -17.45 4.37 30.84
N SER A 151 -17.95 5.59 30.69
CA SER A 151 -18.55 6.37 31.76
C SER A 151 -20.02 6.03 32.01
N GLY A 152 -20.71 5.45 31.00
CA GLY A 152 -22.12 5.04 31.11
C GLY A 152 -22.36 3.74 31.87
N SER A 153 -21.32 2.97 32.17
CA SER A 153 -21.43 1.68 32.90
C SER A 153 -21.28 1.79 34.41
N GLY A 154 -21.24 2.99 34.94
CA GLY A 154 -21.07 3.29 36.37
C GLY A 154 -22.33 3.79 37.13
N GLN A 155 -23.51 3.61 36.54
CA GLN A 155 -24.76 3.96 37.22
C GLN A 155 -25.66 2.76 37.41
#